data_207a1ab0ddd81433040503c48b1f9b25
#
_entry.id   207a1ab0ddd81433040503c48b1f9b25
#
_cell.length_a   1.000
_cell.length_b   1.000
_cell.length_c   1.000
_cell.angle_alpha   90.00
_cell.angle_beta   90.00
_cell.angle_gamma   90.00
#
_symmetry.space_group_name_H-M   'P 1'
#
loop_
_entity.id
_entity.type
_entity.pdbx_description
1 polymer ?
#
loop_
_entity_poly.entity_id
_entity_poly.type
_entity_poly.pdbx_seq_one_letter_code
_entity_poly.pdbx_strand_id
1 'polypeptide(L)'
;MFAYVGCYTSKERNGHGEGISVYRIDPASGQWTPVQLVKELVNPSWLTLDHRGRYLYIAHGDGGEATALAVDADTGRLTLLNRQPTNGRNGVRLAIDASNGYAVLANYSTGTVAVLPINPDGSLGALTDLVTLQGKPGPHRAEQASAHPHDVVFDRRGRFIVVPDKGLDATFVFRLDAERGTLVAAEPPSVASRPGAGPRHVDFHPSKPYLYQINELDSTITTFRFDTGRGELMPLQTITTLPASFTGNSTTSEIAVAPSGRFVYGSNRGHDSIAIFAVDDATGVLSPVGWESTQGRVPRFFALDPSGAFLYAANQNSDTIVAFGVDPATGRLKPTGQIVKTGSPSSVVFR
;
A
#
# COMPACT_ATOMS: atom_id res chain seq x y z
N MET A 1 20.33 4.96 6.50
CA MET A 1 18.92 4.73 6.10
C MET A 1 18.17 4.14 7.28
N PHE A 2 16.90 4.49 7.46
CA PHE A 2 16.03 3.91 8.49
C PHE A 2 14.87 3.17 7.85
N ALA A 3 14.41 2.10 8.52
CA ALA A 3 13.17 1.39 8.19
C ALA A 3 12.20 1.47 9.37
N TYR A 4 10.94 1.73 9.06
CA TYR A 4 9.83 1.74 10.00
C TYR A 4 8.89 0.60 9.63
N VAL A 5 8.62 -0.28 10.59
CA VAL A 5 7.82 -1.48 10.39
C VAL A 5 6.54 -1.38 11.21
N GLY A 6 5.41 -1.31 10.52
CA GLY A 6 4.09 -1.44 11.11
C GLY A 6 3.64 -2.88 11.21
N CYS A 7 2.73 -3.17 12.13
CA CYS A 7 2.31 -4.54 12.41
C CYS A 7 0.86 -4.62 12.92
N TYR A 8 0.35 -5.85 13.00
CA TYR A 8 -0.85 -6.14 13.79
C TYR A 8 -0.46 -6.49 15.22
N THR A 9 -1.17 -5.87 16.19
CA THR A 9 -0.92 -6.03 17.64
C THR A 9 -2.10 -6.66 18.37
N SER A 10 -3.30 -6.65 17.77
CA SER A 10 -4.50 -7.12 18.45
C SER A 10 -4.71 -8.63 18.34
N LYS A 11 -5.34 -9.23 19.36
CA LYS A 11 -5.67 -10.66 19.38
C LYS A 11 -6.65 -11.05 18.30
N GLU A 12 -7.59 -10.18 17.96
CA GLU A 12 -8.60 -10.39 16.91
C GLU A 12 -7.95 -10.58 15.53
N ARG A 13 -6.77 -9.98 15.33
CA ARG A 13 -5.95 -10.15 14.13
C ARG A 13 -4.90 -11.25 14.25
N ASN A 14 -4.91 -12.01 15.35
CA ASN A 14 -3.81 -12.92 15.68
C ASN A 14 -2.46 -12.21 15.58
N GLY A 15 -2.41 -10.96 16.06
CA GLY A 15 -1.25 -10.07 15.97
C GLY A 15 -0.21 -10.43 17.03
N HIS A 16 1.04 -10.59 16.61
CA HIS A 16 2.20 -10.86 17.46
C HIS A 16 3.10 -9.62 17.58
N GLY A 17 2.74 -8.51 16.92
CA GLY A 17 3.50 -7.27 17.00
C GLY A 17 3.23 -6.51 18.30
N GLU A 18 4.14 -5.58 18.64
CA GLU A 18 4.02 -4.75 19.84
C GLU A 18 3.87 -3.25 19.54
N GLY A 19 3.81 -2.87 18.26
CA GLY A 19 3.75 -1.49 17.80
C GLY A 19 4.63 -1.24 16.58
N ILE A 20 5.24 -0.05 16.44
CA ILE A 20 6.15 0.25 15.34
C ILE A 20 7.57 -0.06 15.75
N SER A 21 8.23 -0.94 14.98
CA SER A 21 9.66 -1.20 15.12
C SER A 21 10.46 -0.28 14.20
N VAL A 22 11.44 0.42 14.76
CA VAL A 22 12.37 1.29 14.02
C VAL A 22 13.72 0.61 13.93
N TYR A 23 14.28 0.54 12.73
CA TYR A 23 15.59 -0.05 12.49
C TYR A 23 16.49 0.95 11.76
N ARG A 24 17.78 0.87 12.05
CA ARG A 24 18.83 1.47 11.21
C ARG A 24 19.34 0.40 10.25
N ILE A 25 19.44 0.74 8.98
CA ILE A 25 19.99 -0.12 7.93
C ILE A 25 21.38 0.36 7.61
N ASP A 26 22.37 -0.52 7.76
CA ASP A 26 23.72 -0.29 7.32
C ASP A 26 23.81 -0.31 5.79
N PRO A 27 24.27 0.76 5.12
CA PRO A 27 24.24 0.82 3.67
C PRO A 27 25.25 -0.12 2.99
N ALA A 28 26.28 -0.57 3.69
CA ALA A 28 27.30 -1.45 3.12
C ALA A 28 26.92 -2.93 3.20
N SER A 29 26.37 -3.35 4.36
CA SER A 29 25.99 -4.76 4.61
C SER A 29 24.51 -5.05 4.41
N GLY A 30 23.66 -4.01 4.35
CA GLY A 30 22.20 -4.15 4.37
C GLY A 30 21.63 -4.61 5.72
N GLN A 31 22.45 -4.75 6.76
CA GLN A 31 22.02 -5.26 8.06
C GLN A 31 21.10 -4.29 8.79
N TRP A 32 20.03 -4.81 9.38
CA TRP A 32 19.06 -4.05 10.18
C TRP A 32 19.40 -4.14 11.66
N THR A 33 19.59 -2.97 12.31
CA THR A 33 19.86 -2.86 13.75
C THR A 33 18.67 -2.17 14.43
N PRO A 34 18.06 -2.74 15.49
CA PRO A 34 16.97 -2.10 16.22
C PRO A 34 17.37 -0.75 16.82
N VAL A 35 16.47 0.25 16.68
CA VAL A 35 16.64 1.61 17.22
C VAL A 35 15.60 1.92 18.29
N GLN A 36 14.32 1.57 18.01
CA GLN A 36 13.19 1.88 18.88
C GLN A 36 12.03 0.92 18.62
N LEU A 37 11.28 0.63 19.67
CA LEU A 37 9.94 0.07 19.58
C LEU A 37 8.95 1.08 20.16
N VAL A 38 8.05 1.60 19.30
CA VAL A 38 6.97 2.51 19.72
C VAL A 38 5.76 1.67 20.08
N LYS A 39 5.51 1.52 21.38
CA LYS A 39 4.40 0.73 21.95
C LYS A 39 3.10 1.54 22.06
N GLU A 40 2.03 0.90 22.52
CA GLU A 40 0.72 1.51 22.80
C GLU A 40 -0.01 2.02 21.54
N LEU A 41 0.30 1.41 20.41
CA LEU A 41 -0.38 1.61 19.13
C LEU A 41 -1.16 0.35 18.76
N VAL A 42 -2.48 0.46 18.65
CA VAL A 42 -3.31 -0.65 18.22
C VAL A 42 -3.24 -0.77 16.70
N ASN A 43 -2.79 -1.92 16.22
CA ASN A 43 -2.71 -2.26 14.79
C ASN A 43 -2.19 -1.09 13.92
N PRO A 44 -0.97 -0.56 14.14
CA PRO A 44 -0.35 0.43 13.25
C PRO A 44 0.01 -0.26 11.93
N SER A 45 -1.02 -0.63 11.16
CA SER A 45 -0.91 -1.56 10.05
C SER A 45 -0.49 -0.92 8.74
N TRP A 46 -0.63 0.40 8.63
CA TRP A 46 -0.14 1.17 7.50
C TRP A 46 0.63 2.40 7.95
N LEU A 47 1.80 2.60 7.35
CA LEU A 47 2.71 3.71 7.63
C LEU A 47 2.95 4.52 6.35
N THR A 48 2.97 5.86 6.48
CA THR A 48 3.32 6.76 5.37
C THR A 48 4.19 7.90 5.90
N LEU A 49 5.35 8.11 5.29
CA LEU A 49 6.18 9.29 5.55
C LEU A 49 5.67 10.50 4.77
N ASP A 50 5.82 11.69 5.31
CA ASP A 50 5.70 12.91 4.52
C ASP A 50 6.80 12.98 3.45
N HIS A 51 6.61 13.78 2.40
CA HIS A 51 7.58 13.85 1.29
C HIS A 51 8.98 14.35 1.68
N ARG A 52 9.13 14.90 2.89
CA ARG A 52 10.42 15.35 3.45
C ARG A 52 11.01 14.39 4.46
N GLY A 53 10.30 13.30 4.79
CA GLY A 53 10.71 12.32 5.80
C GLY A 53 10.80 12.88 7.22
N ARG A 54 10.06 13.95 7.53
CA ARG A 54 10.06 14.58 8.86
C ARG A 54 8.95 14.06 9.77
N TYR A 55 7.90 13.51 9.17
CA TYR A 55 6.74 13.04 9.88
C TYR A 55 6.31 11.68 9.34
N LEU A 56 5.81 10.84 10.25
CA LEU A 56 5.24 9.54 9.94
C LEU A 56 3.77 9.52 10.34
N TYR A 57 2.90 9.11 9.43
CA TYR A 57 1.47 8.98 9.65
C TYR A 57 1.03 7.54 9.62
N ILE A 58 0.08 7.20 10.49
CA ILE A 58 -0.40 5.84 10.70
C ILE A 58 -1.89 5.75 10.40
N ALA A 59 -2.29 4.75 9.61
CA ALA A 59 -3.65 4.24 9.60
C ALA A 59 -3.71 2.98 10.46
N HIS A 60 -4.72 2.94 11.35
CA HIS A 60 -4.88 1.85 12.32
C HIS A 60 -5.90 0.82 11.82
N GLY A 61 -5.45 -0.41 11.58
CA GLY A 61 -6.34 -1.53 11.29
C GLY A 61 -7.33 -1.76 12.41
N ASP A 62 -8.62 -1.91 12.06
CA ASP A 62 -9.78 -2.03 12.96
C ASP A 62 -10.09 -0.78 13.79
N GLY A 63 -9.17 0.20 13.82
CA GLY A 63 -9.35 1.47 14.51
C GLY A 63 -10.16 2.49 13.71
N GLY A 64 -10.48 3.61 14.38
CA GLY A 64 -11.20 4.76 13.80
C GLY A 64 -10.40 6.06 13.88
N GLU A 65 -9.07 5.98 14.01
CA GLU A 65 -8.17 7.13 14.14
C GLU A 65 -7.00 7.06 13.17
N ALA A 66 -6.37 8.20 12.94
CA ALA A 66 -5.05 8.33 12.34
C ALA A 66 -4.10 8.97 13.36
N THR A 67 -2.83 8.59 13.33
CA THR A 67 -1.80 9.09 14.26
C THR A 67 -0.68 9.77 13.49
N ALA A 68 -0.20 10.91 14.01
CA ALA A 68 0.99 11.60 13.51
C ALA A 68 2.15 11.48 14.51
N LEU A 69 3.35 11.22 13.97
CA LEU A 69 4.61 11.14 14.73
C LEU A 69 5.68 12.02 14.06
N ALA A 70 6.48 12.70 14.85
CA ALA A 70 7.69 13.35 14.37
C ALA A 70 8.83 12.32 14.22
N VAL A 71 9.64 12.50 13.19
CA VAL A 71 10.83 11.67 12.91
C VAL A 71 12.08 12.48 13.20
N ASP A 72 12.91 12.03 14.13
CA ASP A 72 14.22 12.59 14.38
C ASP A 72 15.16 12.26 13.20
N ALA A 73 15.77 13.29 12.63
CA ALA A 73 16.54 13.15 11.40
C ALA A 73 17.82 12.30 11.55
N ASP A 74 18.46 12.36 12.70
CA ASP A 74 19.77 11.76 12.95
C ASP A 74 19.64 10.34 13.49
N THR A 75 18.67 10.14 14.37
CA THR A 75 18.48 8.86 15.08
C THR A 75 17.38 7.98 14.47
N GLY A 76 16.50 8.54 13.64
CA GLY A 76 15.31 7.88 13.11
C GLY A 76 14.21 7.64 14.15
N ARG A 77 14.35 8.12 15.38
CA ARG A 77 13.39 7.90 16.46
C ARG A 77 12.08 8.63 16.20
N LEU A 78 11.00 8.03 16.67
CA LEU A 78 9.65 8.55 16.54
C LEU A 78 9.16 9.15 17.86
N THR A 79 8.49 10.30 17.77
CA THR A 79 7.81 10.97 18.89
C THR A 79 6.36 11.26 18.51
N LEU A 80 5.41 10.87 19.35
CA LEU A 80 3.98 11.11 19.11
C LEU A 80 3.68 12.62 19.09
N LEU A 81 2.99 13.08 18.05
CA LEU A 81 2.45 14.44 17.96
C LEU A 81 1.00 14.46 18.41
N ASN A 82 0.11 13.76 17.68
CA ASN A 82 -1.31 13.68 18.04
C ASN A 82 -2.02 12.51 17.36
N ARG A 83 -3.29 12.37 17.68
CA ARG A 83 -4.23 11.46 17.03
C ARG A 83 -5.48 12.23 16.63
N GLN A 84 -6.12 11.83 15.52
CA GLN A 84 -7.37 12.41 15.05
C GLN A 84 -8.35 11.30 14.64
N PRO A 85 -9.63 11.44 14.97
CA PRO A 85 -10.65 10.51 14.48
C PRO A 85 -10.81 10.65 12.96
N THR A 86 -10.96 9.51 12.28
CA THR A 86 -11.24 9.45 10.84
C THR A 86 -12.74 9.39 10.53
N ASN A 87 -13.57 9.33 11.56
CA ASN A 87 -15.02 9.11 11.47
C ASN A 87 -15.42 7.89 10.63
N GLY A 88 -14.48 6.95 10.48
CA GLY A 88 -14.65 5.65 9.84
C GLY A 88 -14.02 4.55 10.68
N ARG A 89 -13.92 3.34 10.11
CA ARG A 89 -13.33 2.19 10.80
C ARG A 89 -12.43 1.38 9.86
N ASN A 90 -11.39 0.79 10.45
CA ASN A 90 -10.40 -0.03 9.80
C ASN A 90 -9.66 0.77 8.72
N GLY A 91 -8.87 1.76 9.14
CA GLY A 91 -7.98 2.49 8.26
C GLY A 91 -6.93 1.55 7.68
N VAL A 92 -6.90 1.40 6.34
CA VAL A 92 -6.03 0.43 5.65
C VAL A 92 -4.94 1.08 4.82
N ARG A 93 -5.13 2.33 4.43
CA ARG A 93 -4.16 3.10 3.64
C ARG A 93 -4.31 4.59 3.94
N LEU A 94 -3.19 5.29 4.00
CA LEU A 94 -3.12 6.74 4.12
C LEU A 94 -2.09 7.26 3.11
N ALA A 95 -2.44 8.31 2.37
CA ALA A 95 -1.55 8.99 1.44
C ALA A 95 -1.48 10.49 1.77
N ILE A 96 -0.34 11.12 1.48
CA ILE A 96 -0.09 12.53 1.70
C ILE A 96 -0.10 13.26 0.36
N ASP A 97 -0.76 14.42 0.29
CA ASP A 97 -0.75 15.26 -0.91
C ASP A 97 0.65 15.87 -1.18
N ALA A 98 0.88 16.30 -2.41
CA ALA A 98 2.19 16.80 -2.85
C ALA A 98 2.70 18.02 -2.06
N SER A 99 1.79 18.79 -1.43
CA SER A 99 2.16 19.95 -0.60
C SER A 99 2.53 19.59 0.83
N ASN A 100 2.27 18.36 1.28
CA ASN A 100 2.23 17.92 2.67
C ASN A 100 1.16 18.64 3.51
N GLY A 101 0.09 19.12 2.89
CA GLY A 101 -0.99 19.85 3.55
C GLY A 101 -2.17 18.98 3.98
N TYR A 102 -2.30 17.78 3.40
CA TYR A 102 -3.43 16.90 3.66
C TYR A 102 -3.02 15.42 3.67
N ALA A 103 -3.64 14.68 4.58
CA ALA A 103 -3.66 13.22 4.59
C ALA A 103 -5.04 12.74 4.10
N VAL A 104 -5.06 11.81 3.15
CA VAL A 104 -6.27 11.12 2.67
C VAL A 104 -6.20 9.67 3.07
N LEU A 105 -7.27 9.14 3.69
CA LEU A 105 -7.28 7.82 4.32
C LEU A 105 -8.50 7.01 3.89
N ALA A 106 -8.27 5.75 3.49
CA ALA A 106 -9.32 4.78 3.20
C ALA A 106 -9.73 4.02 4.46
N ASN A 107 -11.01 4.12 4.83
CA ASN A 107 -11.65 3.38 5.92
C ASN A 107 -12.39 2.16 5.34
N TYR A 108 -11.78 1.01 5.39
CA TYR A 108 -12.25 -0.22 4.75
C TYR A 108 -13.64 -0.67 5.23
N SER A 109 -13.84 -0.73 6.55
CA SER A 109 -15.08 -1.33 7.11
C SER A 109 -16.30 -0.45 6.98
N THR A 110 -16.12 0.87 6.86
CA THR A 110 -17.24 1.83 6.70
C THR A 110 -17.44 2.29 5.26
N GLY A 111 -16.59 1.88 4.33
CA GLY A 111 -16.70 2.25 2.91
C GLY A 111 -16.48 3.75 2.67
N THR A 112 -15.62 4.40 3.45
CA THR A 112 -15.44 5.86 3.40
C THR A 112 -13.99 6.25 3.12
N VAL A 113 -13.82 7.45 2.56
CA VAL A 113 -12.52 8.11 2.38
C VAL A 113 -12.52 9.41 3.16
N ALA A 114 -11.57 9.54 4.09
CA ALA A 114 -11.43 10.68 5.00
C ALA A 114 -10.32 11.62 4.53
N VAL A 115 -10.51 12.93 4.74
CA VAL A 115 -9.50 13.98 4.50
C VAL A 115 -9.19 14.70 5.81
N LEU A 116 -7.91 14.73 6.18
CA LEU A 116 -7.42 15.40 7.37
C LEU A 116 -6.32 16.42 6.98
N PRO A 117 -6.44 17.69 7.39
CA PRO A 117 -5.35 18.65 7.20
C PRO A 117 -4.10 18.24 8.00
N ILE A 118 -2.95 18.62 7.49
CA ILE A 118 -1.65 18.52 8.19
C ILE A 118 -1.21 19.92 8.57
N ASN A 119 -1.02 20.16 9.86
CA ASN A 119 -0.56 21.42 10.40
C ASN A 119 0.95 21.64 10.10
N PRO A 120 1.46 22.89 10.17
CA PRO A 120 2.87 23.19 9.93
C PRO A 120 3.87 22.43 10.81
N ASP A 121 3.44 22.01 12.01
CA ASP A 121 4.22 21.20 12.95
C ASP A 121 4.15 19.69 12.70
N GLY A 122 3.41 19.27 11.64
CA GLY A 122 3.21 17.89 11.25
C GLY A 122 2.07 17.17 11.97
N SER A 123 1.42 17.80 12.94
CA SER A 123 0.24 17.23 13.58
C SER A 123 -0.97 17.17 12.62
N LEU A 124 -1.88 16.22 12.82
CA LEU A 124 -3.12 16.14 12.05
C LEU A 124 -4.15 17.13 12.58
N GLY A 125 -4.80 17.86 11.69
CA GLY A 125 -5.99 18.66 11.99
C GLY A 125 -7.26 17.83 12.07
N ALA A 126 -8.36 18.47 12.46
CA ALA A 126 -9.67 17.83 12.45
C ALA A 126 -10.12 17.48 11.02
N LEU A 127 -10.87 16.40 10.89
CA LEU A 127 -11.42 15.93 9.60
C LEU A 127 -12.17 17.06 8.89
N THR A 128 -11.87 17.26 7.61
CA THR A 128 -12.53 18.27 6.75
C THR A 128 -13.52 17.66 5.77
N ASP A 129 -13.35 16.39 5.40
CA ASP A 129 -14.26 15.69 4.49
C ASP A 129 -14.33 14.20 4.78
N LEU A 130 -15.49 13.61 4.50
CA LEU A 130 -15.75 12.18 4.61
C LEU A 130 -16.67 11.72 3.47
N VAL A 131 -16.06 11.15 2.43
CA VAL A 131 -16.80 10.66 1.27
C VAL A 131 -17.17 9.21 1.47
N THR A 132 -18.46 8.86 1.38
CA THR A 132 -18.95 7.48 1.36
C THR A 132 -19.00 6.99 -0.09
N LEU A 133 -18.31 5.90 -0.38
CA LEU A 133 -18.32 5.29 -1.72
C LEU A 133 -19.65 4.57 -1.95
N GLN A 134 -20.23 4.79 -3.13
CA GLN A 134 -21.53 4.26 -3.51
C GLN A 134 -21.39 3.39 -4.77
N GLY A 135 -22.08 2.25 -4.79
CA GLY A 135 -22.08 1.35 -5.93
C GLY A 135 -22.81 0.05 -5.62
N LYS A 136 -22.84 -0.82 -6.60
CA LYS A 136 -23.39 -2.17 -6.43
C LYS A 136 -22.31 -3.08 -5.84
N PRO A 137 -22.57 -3.79 -4.73
CA PRO A 137 -21.68 -4.80 -4.19
C PRO A 137 -21.35 -5.89 -5.19
N GLY A 138 -20.13 -6.41 -5.14
CA GLY A 138 -19.68 -7.54 -5.94
C GLY A 138 -20.34 -8.87 -5.53
N PRO A 139 -20.06 -9.96 -6.24
CA PRO A 139 -20.75 -11.24 -6.04
C PRO A 139 -20.27 -12.04 -4.82
N HIS A 140 -19.12 -11.70 -4.23
CA HIS A 140 -18.54 -12.48 -3.13
C HIS A 140 -19.21 -12.13 -1.80
N ARG A 141 -20.10 -13.03 -1.32
CA ARG A 141 -20.99 -12.76 -0.17
C ARG A 141 -20.29 -12.28 1.11
N ALA A 142 -19.13 -12.83 1.42
CA ALA A 142 -18.41 -12.46 2.65
C ALA A 142 -17.49 -11.24 2.46
N GLU A 143 -16.85 -11.12 1.29
CA GLU A 143 -15.80 -10.14 1.05
C GLU A 143 -16.29 -8.85 0.35
N GLN A 144 -17.53 -8.88 -0.19
CA GLN A 144 -18.09 -7.81 -1.00
C GLN A 144 -19.53 -7.46 -0.57
N ALA A 145 -19.80 -7.48 0.75
CA ALA A 145 -21.13 -7.15 1.27
C ALA A 145 -21.46 -5.64 1.18
N SER A 146 -20.47 -4.79 1.10
CA SER A 146 -20.56 -3.33 1.01
C SER A 146 -19.30 -2.73 0.40
N ALA A 147 -19.22 -1.40 0.30
CA ALA A 147 -18.01 -0.70 -0.10
C ALA A 147 -16.84 -1.01 0.86
N HIS A 148 -15.67 -1.28 0.30
CA HIS A 148 -14.43 -1.60 1.01
C HIS A 148 -13.23 -0.96 0.31
N PRO A 149 -13.08 0.40 0.36
CA PRO A 149 -11.89 1.05 -0.20
C PRO A 149 -10.64 0.48 0.46
N HIS A 150 -9.66 0.06 -0.34
CA HIS A 150 -8.50 -0.63 0.20
C HIS A 150 -7.17 0.10 -0.05
N ASP A 151 -7.18 1.11 -0.90
CA ASP A 151 -6.03 1.96 -1.19
C ASP A 151 -6.44 3.40 -1.42
N VAL A 152 -5.47 4.31 -1.30
CA VAL A 152 -5.55 5.73 -1.68
C VAL A 152 -4.18 6.11 -2.21
N VAL A 153 -4.10 6.47 -3.50
CA VAL A 153 -2.83 6.83 -4.15
C VAL A 153 -2.99 8.08 -4.98
N PHE A 154 -2.14 9.08 -4.76
CA PHE A 154 -2.05 10.24 -5.63
C PHE A 154 -1.34 9.88 -6.93
N ASP A 155 -1.81 10.42 -8.06
CA ASP A 155 -1.07 10.33 -9.31
C ASP A 155 0.28 11.07 -9.20
N ARG A 156 1.20 10.77 -10.10
CA ARG A 156 2.57 11.33 -10.05
C ARG A 156 2.65 12.86 -10.12
N ARG A 157 1.56 13.53 -10.50
CA ARG A 157 1.45 14.98 -10.52
C ARG A 157 0.69 15.55 -9.32
N GLY A 158 0.20 14.70 -8.42
CA GLY A 158 -0.58 15.07 -7.25
C GLY A 158 -1.95 15.68 -7.57
N ARG A 159 -2.50 15.45 -8.78
CA ARG A 159 -3.77 16.04 -9.21
C ARG A 159 -4.97 15.15 -8.99
N PHE A 160 -4.78 13.85 -9.10
CA PHE A 160 -5.82 12.85 -8.96
C PHE A 160 -5.48 11.86 -7.86
N ILE A 161 -6.52 11.34 -7.25
CA ILE A 161 -6.46 10.33 -6.19
C ILE A 161 -7.22 9.11 -6.69
N VAL A 162 -6.55 7.97 -6.76
CA VAL A 162 -7.13 6.69 -7.18
C VAL A 162 -7.44 5.86 -5.94
N VAL A 163 -8.68 5.37 -5.85
CA VAL A 163 -9.20 4.62 -4.70
C VAL A 163 -9.84 3.32 -5.20
N PRO A 164 -9.12 2.20 -5.23
CA PRO A 164 -9.71 0.90 -5.53
C PRO A 164 -10.61 0.45 -4.38
N ASP A 165 -11.80 -0.02 -4.71
CA ASP A 165 -12.78 -0.55 -3.78
C ASP A 165 -13.01 -2.03 -4.02
N LYS A 166 -12.59 -2.84 -3.05
CA LYS A 166 -12.70 -4.30 -3.10
C LYS A 166 -14.14 -4.78 -3.09
N GLY A 167 -15.00 -4.08 -2.35
CA GLY A 167 -16.38 -4.47 -2.12
C GLY A 167 -17.29 -4.20 -3.31
N LEU A 168 -17.01 -3.14 -4.07
CA LEU A 168 -17.83 -2.69 -5.19
C LEU A 168 -17.31 -3.13 -6.56
N ASP A 169 -16.18 -3.83 -6.62
CA ASP A 169 -15.49 -4.14 -7.88
C ASP A 169 -15.31 -2.90 -8.76
N ALA A 170 -14.90 -1.80 -8.15
CA ALA A 170 -14.74 -0.51 -8.82
C ALA A 170 -13.49 0.22 -8.32
N THR A 171 -12.94 1.09 -9.19
CA THR A 171 -11.84 1.99 -8.82
C THR A 171 -12.29 3.42 -9.05
N PHE A 172 -12.39 4.17 -7.96
CA PHE A 172 -12.83 5.57 -7.96
C PHE A 172 -11.67 6.51 -8.20
N VAL A 173 -11.97 7.68 -8.77
CA VAL A 173 -10.99 8.74 -9.00
C VAL A 173 -11.53 10.06 -8.48
N PHE A 174 -10.71 10.75 -7.69
CA PHE A 174 -11.02 12.05 -7.10
C PHE A 174 -9.93 13.07 -7.41
N ARG A 175 -10.24 14.33 -7.13
CA ARG A 175 -9.28 15.42 -6.95
C ARG A 175 -9.43 15.98 -5.56
N LEU A 176 -8.35 16.46 -4.98
CA LEU A 176 -8.39 17.22 -3.73
C LEU A 176 -8.59 18.71 -4.05
N ASP A 177 -9.68 19.29 -3.56
CA ASP A 177 -9.83 20.74 -3.45
C ASP A 177 -9.07 21.19 -2.19
N ALA A 178 -7.84 21.64 -2.37
CA ALA A 178 -6.96 22.01 -1.25
C ALA A 178 -7.38 23.32 -0.55
N GLU A 179 -8.23 24.15 -1.17
CA GLU A 179 -8.76 25.35 -0.50
C GLU A 179 -9.83 25.00 0.52
N ARG A 180 -10.62 23.96 0.24
CA ARG A 180 -11.70 23.49 1.09
C ARG A 180 -11.34 22.26 1.92
N GLY A 181 -10.29 21.53 1.55
CA GLY A 181 -9.94 20.25 2.13
C GLY A 181 -10.97 19.17 1.81
N THR A 182 -11.53 19.15 0.60
CA THR A 182 -12.61 18.21 0.20
C THR A 182 -12.23 17.42 -1.06
N LEU A 183 -12.83 16.23 -1.20
CA LEU A 183 -12.68 15.40 -2.40
C LEU A 183 -13.76 15.71 -3.42
N VAL A 184 -13.35 15.91 -4.65
CA VAL A 184 -14.24 16.12 -5.81
C VAL A 184 -14.06 14.96 -6.77
N ALA A 185 -15.15 14.26 -7.09
CA ALA A 185 -15.09 13.15 -8.04
C ALA A 185 -14.60 13.60 -9.43
N ALA A 186 -13.79 12.78 -10.08
CA ALA A 186 -13.38 12.98 -11.47
C ALA A 186 -14.56 12.68 -12.42
N GLU A 187 -14.34 12.92 -13.70
CA GLU A 187 -15.33 12.58 -14.74
C GLU A 187 -14.64 11.79 -15.86
N PRO A 188 -14.95 10.49 -15.97
CA PRO A 188 -15.86 9.67 -15.15
C PRO A 188 -15.36 9.45 -13.71
N PRO A 189 -16.27 9.24 -12.72
CA PRO A 189 -15.91 9.15 -11.30
C PRO A 189 -15.28 7.81 -10.93
N SER A 190 -15.44 6.78 -11.75
CA SER A 190 -14.92 5.43 -11.49
C SER A 190 -14.85 4.59 -12.76
N VAL A 191 -14.09 3.49 -12.67
CA VAL A 191 -14.07 2.41 -13.65
C VAL A 191 -14.45 1.10 -12.95
N ALA A 192 -15.29 0.28 -13.58
CA ALA A 192 -15.65 -1.03 -13.07
C ALA A 192 -14.55 -2.06 -13.38
N SER A 193 -14.31 -2.95 -12.43
CA SER A 193 -13.56 -4.20 -12.62
C SER A 193 -14.53 -5.34 -12.97
N ARG A 194 -14.00 -6.49 -13.35
CA ARG A 194 -14.85 -7.67 -13.54
C ARG A 194 -15.45 -8.11 -12.19
N PRO A 195 -16.67 -8.67 -12.18
CA PRO A 195 -17.32 -9.10 -10.95
C PRO A 195 -16.49 -10.14 -10.19
N GLY A 196 -16.25 -9.91 -8.90
CA GLY A 196 -15.46 -10.79 -8.04
C GLY A 196 -13.95 -10.56 -8.11
N ALA A 197 -13.48 -9.55 -8.80
CA ALA A 197 -12.04 -9.24 -8.86
C ALA A 197 -11.50 -8.73 -7.51
N GLY A 198 -12.22 -7.85 -6.85
CA GLY A 198 -11.81 -7.26 -5.59
C GLY A 198 -10.58 -6.35 -5.72
N PRO A 199 -10.69 -5.18 -6.37
CA PRO A 199 -9.61 -4.20 -6.46
C PRO A 199 -9.02 -3.87 -5.11
N ARG A 200 -7.69 -3.96 -4.96
CA ARG A 200 -7.05 -3.82 -3.65
C ARG A 200 -6.06 -2.68 -3.57
N HIS A 201 -4.93 -2.81 -4.21
CA HIS A 201 -3.88 -1.79 -4.24
C HIS A 201 -3.53 -1.40 -5.67
N VAL A 202 -2.98 -0.20 -5.82
CA VAL A 202 -2.55 0.33 -7.11
C VAL A 202 -1.15 0.94 -7.00
N ASP A 203 -0.40 0.90 -8.10
CA ASP A 203 0.82 1.71 -8.23
C ASP A 203 0.94 2.26 -9.64
N PHE A 204 1.39 3.51 -9.73
CA PHE A 204 1.63 4.19 -11.00
C PHE A 204 3.00 3.87 -11.56
N HIS A 205 3.08 3.71 -12.87
CA HIS A 205 4.37 3.70 -13.56
C HIS A 205 5.12 5.02 -13.28
N PRO A 206 6.44 4.98 -12.98
CA PRO A 206 7.18 6.17 -12.53
C PRO A 206 7.24 7.32 -13.54
N SER A 207 7.15 7.04 -14.84
CA SER A 207 7.31 8.05 -15.90
C SER A 207 6.27 7.99 -17.02
N LYS A 208 5.46 6.93 -17.10
CA LYS A 208 4.49 6.72 -18.20
C LYS A 208 3.05 6.74 -17.67
N PRO A 209 2.06 7.00 -18.54
CA PRO A 209 0.67 7.10 -18.13
C PRO A 209 0.02 5.71 -17.95
N TYR A 210 0.62 4.87 -17.14
CA TYR A 210 0.08 3.56 -16.79
C TYR A 210 -0.11 3.43 -15.29
N LEU A 211 -1.16 2.70 -14.92
CA LEU A 211 -1.46 2.30 -13.54
C LEU A 211 -1.67 0.79 -13.52
N TYR A 212 -1.14 0.15 -12.49
CA TYR A 212 -1.28 -1.28 -12.25
C TYR A 212 -2.07 -1.47 -10.96
N GLN A 213 -3.16 -2.24 -11.06
CA GLN A 213 -4.05 -2.55 -9.96
C GLN A 213 -4.01 -4.04 -9.67
N ILE A 214 -3.66 -4.40 -8.44
CA ILE A 214 -3.75 -5.77 -7.98
C ILE A 214 -5.14 -6.05 -7.40
N ASN A 215 -5.74 -7.16 -7.82
CA ASN A 215 -7.09 -7.57 -7.44
C ASN A 215 -6.99 -8.74 -6.45
N GLU A 216 -7.56 -8.57 -5.25
CA GLU A 216 -7.38 -9.50 -4.14
C GLU A 216 -8.04 -10.84 -4.37
N LEU A 217 -9.30 -10.84 -4.82
CA LEU A 217 -10.16 -12.03 -4.75
C LEU A 217 -9.93 -13.00 -5.91
N ASP A 218 -9.51 -12.50 -7.06
CA ASP A 218 -9.29 -13.34 -8.26
C ASP A 218 -7.81 -13.52 -8.62
N SER A 219 -6.90 -13.00 -7.77
CA SER A 219 -5.45 -13.11 -7.93
C SER A 219 -4.95 -12.65 -9.30
N THR A 220 -5.33 -11.41 -9.68
CA THR A 220 -4.95 -10.82 -10.97
C THR A 220 -4.35 -9.42 -10.79
N ILE A 221 -3.69 -8.93 -11.85
CA ILE A 221 -3.34 -7.52 -12.03
C ILE A 221 -4.06 -6.99 -13.27
N THR A 222 -4.72 -5.83 -13.13
CA THR A 222 -5.27 -5.07 -14.24
C THR A 222 -4.35 -3.91 -14.57
N THR A 223 -3.93 -3.79 -15.82
CA THR A 223 -3.19 -2.65 -16.35
C THR A 223 -4.17 -1.63 -16.92
N PHE A 224 -4.01 -0.37 -16.55
CA PHE A 224 -4.78 0.74 -17.10
C PHE A 224 -3.86 1.73 -17.80
N ARG A 225 -4.36 2.33 -18.88
CA ARG A 225 -3.89 3.63 -19.34
C ARG A 225 -4.57 4.70 -18.52
N PHE A 226 -3.81 5.64 -18.01
CA PHE A 226 -4.31 6.74 -17.18
C PHE A 226 -4.27 8.06 -17.96
N ASP A 227 -5.42 8.68 -18.18
CA ASP A 227 -5.47 10.03 -18.73
C ASP A 227 -5.12 11.06 -17.64
N THR A 228 -3.92 11.58 -17.71
CA THR A 228 -3.41 12.55 -16.74
C THR A 228 -4.09 13.93 -16.82
N GLY A 229 -4.92 14.20 -17.82
CA GLY A 229 -5.72 15.41 -17.98
C GLY A 229 -7.10 15.31 -17.32
N ARG A 230 -7.75 14.14 -17.47
CA ARG A 230 -9.13 13.90 -17.01
C ARG A 230 -9.22 13.00 -15.78
N GLY A 231 -8.17 12.24 -15.45
CA GLY A 231 -8.21 11.23 -14.40
C GLY A 231 -8.90 9.93 -14.82
N GLU A 232 -9.14 9.73 -16.11
CA GLU A 232 -9.82 8.55 -16.64
C GLU A 232 -8.90 7.33 -16.65
N LEU A 233 -9.42 6.18 -16.21
CA LEU A 233 -8.76 4.89 -16.23
C LEU A 233 -9.34 4.03 -17.37
N MET A 234 -8.50 3.66 -18.34
CA MET A 234 -8.86 2.80 -19.47
C MET A 234 -8.18 1.44 -19.32
N PRO A 235 -8.93 0.34 -19.13
CA PRO A 235 -8.33 -0.99 -18.94
C PRO A 235 -7.68 -1.47 -20.25
N LEU A 236 -6.46 -2.02 -20.13
CA LEU A 236 -5.69 -2.56 -21.24
C LEU A 236 -5.54 -4.09 -21.17
N GLN A 237 -5.28 -4.61 -19.97
CA GLN A 237 -4.99 -6.03 -19.76
C GLN A 237 -5.44 -6.45 -18.36
N THR A 238 -5.84 -7.72 -18.22
CA THR A 238 -5.90 -8.40 -16.91
C THR A 238 -5.11 -9.70 -17.02
N ILE A 239 -4.17 -9.91 -16.08
CA ILE A 239 -3.27 -11.07 -16.07
C ILE A 239 -3.24 -11.70 -14.67
N THR A 240 -3.17 -13.04 -14.61
CA THR A 240 -3.06 -13.75 -13.33
C THR A 240 -1.70 -13.54 -12.67
N THR A 241 -1.69 -13.47 -11.32
CA THR A 241 -0.47 -13.44 -10.51
C THR A 241 0.02 -14.83 -10.13
N LEU A 242 -0.70 -15.88 -10.50
CA LEU A 242 -0.41 -17.26 -10.12
C LEU A 242 0.17 -18.05 -11.30
N PRO A 243 1.12 -18.97 -11.05
CA PRO A 243 1.56 -19.89 -12.10
C PRO A 243 0.45 -20.85 -12.48
N ALA A 244 0.42 -21.24 -13.75
CA ALA A 244 -0.63 -22.14 -14.28
C ALA A 244 -0.68 -23.52 -13.58
N SER A 245 0.39 -23.92 -12.91
CA SER A 245 0.47 -25.17 -12.13
C SER A 245 -0.10 -25.06 -10.71
N PHE A 246 -0.43 -23.87 -10.22
CA PHE A 246 -0.95 -23.70 -8.87
C PHE A 246 -2.44 -24.05 -8.79
N THR A 247 -2.81 -24.88 -7.83
CA THR A 247 -4.19 -25.39 -7.65
C THR A 247 -4.74 -25.13 -6.25
N GLY A 248 -4.13 -24.24 -5.48
CA GLY A 248 -4.56 -23.90 -4.11
C GLY A 248 -5.42 -22.64 -4.05
N ASN A 249 -5.81 -22.26 -2.83
CA ASN A 249 -6.43 -20.97 -2.56
C ASN A 249 -5.33 -19.91 -2.41
N SER A 250 -5.48 -18.80 -3.09
CA SER A 250 -4.58 -17.66 -2.98
C SER A 250 -5.35 -16.36 -3.17
N THR A 251 -4.94 -15.34 -2.45
CA THR A 251 -5.39 -13.96 -2.65
C THR A 251 -4.17 -13.07 -2.79
N THR A 252 -4.29 -12.01 -3.57
CA THR A 252 -3.17 -11.05 -3.67
C THR A 252 -3.16 -10.06 -2.51
N SER A 253 -2.06 -9.32 -2.39
CA SER A 253 -1.96 -8.27 -1.39
C SER A 253 -1.31 -7.00 -1.93
N GLU A 254 0.00 -6.89 -1.93
CA GLU A 254 0.73 -5.68 -2.32
C GLU A 254 1.12 -5.71 -3.79
N ILE A 255 1.25 -4.51 -4.38
CA ILE A 255 1.79 -4.29 -5.71
C ILE A 255 2.81 -3.15 -5.68
N ALA A 256 3.90 -3.27 -6.42
CA ALA A 256 4.84 -2.18 -6.62
C ALA A 256 5.44 -2.21 -8.02
N VAL A 257 5.60 -1.04 -8.60
CA VAL A 257 6.37 -0.83 -9.82
C VAL A 257 7.81 -0.52 -9.45
N ALA A 258 8.78 -1.23 -10.04
CA ALA A 258 10.18 -0.91 -9.84
C ALA A 258 10.47 0.57 -10.17
N PRO A 259 11.42 1.25 -9.48
CA PRO A 259 11.79 2.63 -9.80
C PRO A 259 12.22 2.82 -11.26
N SER A 260 12.74 1.79 -11.90
CA SER A 260 13.08 1.77 -13.34
C SER A 260 11.87 1.79 -14.28
N GLY A 261 10.66 1.48 -13.79
CA GLY A 261 9.46 1.26 -14.59
C GLY A 261 9.44 -0.05 -15.38
N ARG A 262 10.51 -0.84 -15.35
CA ARG A 262 10.66 -2.04 -16.20
C ARG A 262 9.97 -3.27 -15.65
N PHE A 263 9.67 -3.31 -14.36
CA PHE A 263 9.09 -4.46 -13.69
C PHE A 263 7.98 -4.08 -12.74
N VAL A 264 6.99 -4.97 -12.61
CA VAL A 264 5.92 -4.92 -11.62
C VAL A 264 5.99 -6.17 -10.77
N TYR A 265 5.85 -6.00 -9.47
CA TYR A 265 5.83 -7.06 -8.47
C TYR A 265 4.46 -7.13 -7.81
N GLY A 266 3.97 -8.34 -7.54
CA GLY A 266 2.71 -8.56 -6.81
C GLY A 266 2.84 -9.70 -5.81
N SER A 267 2.35 -9.52 -4.57
CA SER A 267 2.42 -10.59 -3.56
C SER A 267 1.16 -11.45 -3.56
N ASN A 268 1.37 -12.76 -3.40
CA ASN A 268 0.34 -13.80 -3.31
C ASN A 268 0.33 -14.42 -1.91
N ARG A 269 -0.79 -14.30 -1.19
CA ARG A 269 -1.03 -14.93 0.12
C ARG A 269 -1.71 -16.29 -0.10
N GLY A 270 -1.07 -17.37 0.28
CA GLY A 270 -1.49 -18.75 0.03
C GLY A 270 -0.54 -19.46 -0.92
N HIS A 271 -0.18 -18.88 -2.08
CA HIS A 271 0.98 -19.30 -2.86
C HIS A 271 2.30 -18.85 -2.21
N ASP A 272 2.23 -17.83 -1.34
CA ASP A 272 3.33 -17.28 -0.55
C ASP A 272 4.56 -16.89 -1.38
N SER A 273 4.29 -16.12 -2.44
CA SER A 273 5.29 -15.68 -3.42
C SER A 273 5.15 -14.21 -3.80
N ILE A 274 6.20 -13.70 -4.43
CA ILE A 274 6.16 -12.48 -5.24
C ILE A 274 6.10 -12.91 -6.72
N ALA A 275 5.01 -12.54 -7.41
CA ALA A 275 4.90 -12.62 -8.85
C ALA A 275 5.67 -11.47 -9.49
N ILE A 276 6.43 -11.74 -10.54
CA ILE A 276 7.33 -10.80 -11.21
C ILE A 276 6.90 -10.66 -12.67
N PHE A 277 6.69 -9.43 -13.11
CA PHE A 277 6.27 -9.13 -14.47
C PHE A 277 7.23 -8.11 -15.11
N ALA A 278 7.54 -8.32 -16.40
CA ALA A 278 8.17 -7.31 -17.21
C ALA A 278 7.10 -6.39 -17.83
N VAL A 279 7.40 -5.11 -17.88
CA VAL A 279 6.55 -4.08 -18.51
C VAL A 279 6.99 -3.88 -19.94
N ASP A 280 6.08 -4.01 -20.90
CA ASP A 280 6.32 -3.58 -22.28
C ASP A 280 6.39 -2.04 -22.33
N ASP A 281 7.51 -1.52 -22.79
CA ASP A 281 7.81 -0.09 -22.73
C ASP A 281 6.86 0.78 -23.58
N ALA A 282 6.32 0.25 -24.66
CA ALA A 282 5.45 0.98 -25.60
C ALA A 282 3.97 0.96 -25.15
N THR A 283 3.52 -0.16 -24.60
CA THR A 283 2.10 -0.43 -24.34
C THR A 283 1.74 -0.47 -22.85
N GLY A 284 2.72 -0.61 -21.96
CA GLY A 284 2.51 -0.81 -20.51
C GLY A 284 2.01 -2.21 -20.14
N VAL A 285 1.82 -3.10 -21.10
CA VAL A 285 1.31 -4.46 -20.90
C VAL A 285 2.32 -5.32 -20.16
N LEU A 286 1.83 -6.20 -19.28
CA LEU A 286 2.64 -7.07 -18.45
C LEU A 286 2.87 -8.45 -19.09
N SER A 287 4.10 -8.96 -18.96
CA SER A 287 4.47 -10.33 -19.30
C SER A 287 5.11 -11.02 -18.09
N PRO A 288 4.76 -12.29 -17.76
CA PRO A 288 5.29 -12.95 -16.58
C PRO A 288 6.78 -13.28 -16.75
N VAL A 289 7.58 -12.94 -15.73
CA VAL A 289 8.99 -13.31 -15.62
C VAL A 289 9.18 -14.55 -14.75
N GLY A 290 8.40 -14.66 -13.68
CA GLY A 290 8.45 -15.77 -12.75
C GLY A 290 7.83 -15.44 -11.39
N TRP A 291 8.07 -16.35 -10.47
CA TRP A 291 7.59 -16.28 -9.09
C TRP A 291 8.75 -16.60 -8.15
N GLU A 292 8.90 -15.83 -7.08
CA GLU A 292 9.89 -16.10 -6.03
C GLU A 292 9.17 -16.37 -4.71
N SER A 293 9.53 -17.47 -4.03
CA SER A 293 8.98 -17.76 -2.70
C SER A 293 9.43 -16.70 -1.70
N THR A 294 8.50 -16.19 -0.87
CA THR A 294 8.82 -15.21 0.18
C THR A 294 9.52 -15.81 1.39
N GLN A 295 9.75 -17.13 1.39
CA GLN A 295 10.35 -17.90 2.50
C GLN A 295 9.61 -17.72 3.83
N GLY A 296 8.32 -17.47 3.76
CA GLY A 296 7.42 -17.30 4.88
C GLY A 296 5.98 -17.41 4.43
N ARG A 297 5.05 -17.14 5.34
CA ARG A 297 3.62 -17.28 5.07
C ARG A 297 2.89 -15.94 5.13
N VAL A 298 1.95 -15.77 4.21
CA VAL A 298 1.09 -14.58 4.12
C VAL A 298 1.93 -13.32 3.92
N PRO A 299 2.62 -13.15 2.76
CA PRO A 299 3.33 -11.91 2.42
C PRO A 299 2.31 -10.78 2.19
N ARG A 300 1.82 -10.22 3.30
CA ARG A 300 0.79 -9.19 3.28
C ARG A 300 1.30 -7.88 2.68
N PHE A 301 2.58 -7.62 2.85
CA PHE A 301 3.24 -6.44 2.33
C PHE A 301 4.63 -6.78 1.80
N PHE A 302 5.10 -6.02 0.87
CA PHE A 302 6.50 -5.92 0.53
C PHE A 302 6.84 -4.49 0.11
N ALA A 303 8.10 -4.11 0.23
CA ALA A 303 8.59 -2.83 -0.27
C ALA A 303 9.89 -3.02 -1.04
N LEU A 304 10.05 -2.24 -2.12
CA LEU A 304 11.36 -1.99 -2.70
C LEU A 304 12.05 -0.91 -1.88
N ASP A 305 13.36 -1.03 -1.68
CA ASP A 305 14.14 0.07 -1.14
C ASP A 305 14.19 1.24 -2.13
N PRO A 306 14.54 2.47 -1.70
CA PRO A 306 14.56 3.63 -2.59
C PRO A 306 15.46 3.50 -3.81
N SER A 307 16.50 2.63 -3.76
CA SER A 307 17.38 2.35 -4.89
C SER A 307 16.79 1.35 -5.89
N GLY A 308 15.79 0.58 -5.48
CA GLY A 308 15.24 -0.56 -6.23
C GLY A 308 16.17 -1.76 -6.31
N ALA A 309 17.26 -1.78 -5.54
CA ALA A 309 18.21 -2.89 -5.52
C ALA A 309 17.75 -4.04 -4.60
N PHE A 310 16.89 -3.76 -3.64
CA PHE A 310 16.37 -4.73 -2.70
C PHE A 310 14.85 -4.70 -2.60
N LEU A 311 14.26 -5.89 -2.42
CA LEU A 311 12.87 -6.08 -2.07
C LEU A 311 12.80 -6.77 -0.70
N TYR A 312 11.93 -6.27 0.17
CA TYR A 312 11.71 -6.79 1.52
C TYR A 312 10.28 -7.32 1.64
N ALA A 313 10.13 -8.65 1.74
CA ALA A 313 8.83 -9.31 1.87
C ALA A 313 8.45 -9.47 3.35
N ALA A 314 7.36 -8.84 3.77
CA ALA A 314 6.81 -8.89 5.13
C ALA A 314 5.80 -10.05 5.23
N ASN A 315 6.24 -11.15 5.82
CA ASN A 315 5.47 -12.37 6.00
C ASN A 315 4.71 -12.33 7.33
N GLN A 316 3.46 -11.87 7.28
CA GLN A 316 2.64 -11.60 8.46
C GLN A 316 2.54 -12.79 9.41
N ASN A 317 2.30 -14.00 8.87
CA ASN A 317 2.08 -15.20 9.66
C ASN A 317 3.36 -16.01 9.98
N SER A 318 4.52 -15.49 9.60
CA SER A 318 5.83 -16.06 9.95
C SER A 318 6.66 -15.12 10.82
N ASP A 319 6.12 -13.93 11.15
CA ASP A 319 6.80 -12.92 11.98
C ASP A 319 8.19 -12.57 11.44
N THR A 320 8.31 -12.44 10.10
CA THR A 320 9.60 -12.19 9.43
C THR A 320 9.47 -11.17 8.30
N ILE A 321 10.56 -10.44 8.08
CA ILE A 321 10.82 -9.71 6.85
C ILE A 321 12.03 -10.37 6.18
N VAL A 322 11.87 -10.85 4.97
CA VAL A 322 12.93 -11.51 4.18
C VAL A 322 13.42 -10.57 3.08
N ALA A 323 14.73 -10.40 3.00
CA ALA A 323 15.36 -9.52 2.02
C ALA A 323 15.80 -10.27 0.75
N PHE A 324 15.50 -9.69 -0.38
CA PHE A 324 15.87 -10.19 -1.72
C PHE A 324 16.65 -9.12 -2.48
N GLY A 325 17.74 -9.50 -3.12
CA GLY A 325 18.38 -8.68 -4.15
C GLY A 325 17.57 -8.71 -5.44
N VAL A 326 17.42 -7.58 -6.09
CA VAL A 326 16.72 -7.42 -7.37
C VAL A 326 17.75 -7.42 -8.49
N ASP A 327 17.63 -8.33 -9.45
CA ASP A 327 18.41 -8.28 -10.68
C ASP A 327 17.86 -7.16 -11.59
N PRO A 328 18.62 -6.09 -11.85
CA PRO A 328 18.11 -4.94 -12.61
C PRO A 328 17.88 -5.26 -14.10
N ALA A 329 18.45 -6.33 -14.65
CA ALA A 329 18.28 -6.72 -16.04
C ALA A 329 17.01 -7.55 -16.26
N THR A 330 16.68 -8.43 -15.32
CA THR A 330 15.62 -9.43 -15.45
C THR A 330 14.45 -9.22 -14.50
N GLY A 331 14.59 -8.36 -13.48
CA GLY A 331 13.62 -8.17 -12.40
C GLY A 331 13.55 -9.34 -11.40
N ARG A 332 14.32 -10.42 -11.62
CA ARG A 332 14.29 -11.60 -10.76
C ARG A 332 14.81 -11.29 -9.37
N LEU A 333 14.20 -11.95 -8.40
CA LEU A 333 14.55 -11.82 -6.99
C LEU A 333 15.48 -12.97 -6.59
N LYS A 334 16.50 -12.65 -5.77
CA LYS A 334 17.41 -13.63 -5.19
C LYS A 334 17.49 -13.40 -3.69
N PRO A 335 17.19 -14.39 -2.83
CA PRO A 335 17.33 -14.28 -1.40
C PRO A 335 18.75 -13.84 -1.01
N THR A 336 18.86 -12.85 -0.12
CA THR A 336 20.17 -12.39 0.41
C THR A 336 20.65 -13.23 1.58
N GLY A 337 19.76 -14.02 2.18
CA GLY A 337 19.99 -14.72 3.45
C GLY A 337 19.62 -13.88 4.67
N GLN A 338 19.30 -12.60 4.51
CA GLN A 338 18.90 -11.74 5.62
C GLN A 338 17.42 -11.92 5.96
N ILE A 339 17.15 -12.20 7.23
CA ILE A 339 15.80 -12.32 7.81
C ILE A 339 15.73 -11.46 9.06
N VAL A 340 14.81 -10.51 9.08
CA VAL A 340 14.48 -9.70 10.25
C VAL A 340 13.27 -10.32 10.94
N LYS A 341 13.41 -10.69 12.23
CA LYS A 341 12.31 -11.18 13.06
C LYS A 341 11.53 -9.99 13.63
N THR A 342 10.24 -9.93 13.36
CA THR A 342 9.34 -8.88 13.86
C THR A 342 7.90 -9.39 13.79
N GLY A 343 7.12 -9.21 14.86
CA GLY A 343 5.78 -9.79 14.97
C GLY A 343 4.80 -9.21 13.96
N SER A 344 4.10 -10.07 13.24
CA SER A 344 3.00 -9.77 12.29
C SER A 344 3.19 -8.52 11.43
N PRO A 345 4.31 -8.39 10.69
CA PRO A 345 4.60 -7.19 9.89
C PRO A 345 3.56 -7.00 8.78
N SER A 346 3.11 -5.76 8.60
CA SER A 346 2.06 -5.41 7.64
C SER A 346 2.39 -4.20 6.76
N SER A 347 3.43 -3.43 7.11
CA SER A 347 3.89 -2.25 6.37
C SER A 347 5.37 -2.01 6.66
N VAL A 348 6.12 -1.58 5.66
CA VAL A 348 7.53 -1.18 5.78
C VAL A 348 7.74 0.08 4.95
N VAL A 349 8.27 1.13 5.57
CA VAL A 349 8.66 2.36 4.85
C VAL A 349 10.10 2.73 5.18
N PHE A 350 10.79 3.32 4.20
CA PHE A 350 12.21 3.68 4.28
C PHE A 350 12.40 5.20 4.26
N ARG A 351 13.39 5.65 5.05
CA ARG A 351 13.85 7.03 5.11
C ARG A 351 15.37 7.14 5.02
#